data_d1a6e2d138f21da4636b459af047fc32
#
_entry.id   d1a6e2d138f21da4636b459af047fc32
#
_cell.length_a   1.000
_cell.length_b   1.000
_cell.length_c   1.000
_cell.angle_alpha   90.00
_cell.angle_beta   90.00
_cell.angle_gamma   90.00
#
_symmetry.space_group_name_H-M   'P 1'
#
loop_
_entity.id
_entity.type
_entity.pdbx_description
1 polymer ?
#
loop_
_entity_poly.entity_id
_entity_poly.type
_entity_poly.pdbx_seq_one_letter_code
_entity_poly.pdbx_strand_id
1 'polypeptide(L)'
;MIQVDNLKKIYDGNLVLDLPGFEIPMGQSFGLVGNNGAGKTTFFSLLLDLIEPSQGFIKNNEVIVNKNEDWKSFTTAFLDDSFLIGYLTCEEYFYFLGELRNQTKQQIDEFLQNYADFFNNEILGKNKYIRDLSKGNQKKVGIIGTLIGNPKVIVLDEPFANLDPTTQIRLKKILRNIADTKQTTLLVSSHDLNHTFEISDRIVCFEKGKIIKDINTKEYSFEELTAFFDVVV
;
A
#
# COMPACT_ATOMS: atom_id res chain seq x y z
N MET A 1 4.81 14.27 5.69
CA MET A 1 4.51 14.59 4.27
C MET A 1 5.41 13.79 3.37
N ILE A 2 4.88 13.20 2.31
CA ILE A 2 5.68 12.60 1.23
C ILE A 2 5.79 13.63 0.13
N GLN A 3 7.02 13.94 -0.30
CA GLN A 3 7.30 14.89 -1.39
C GLN A 3 8.04 14.18 -2.51
N VAL A 4 7.58 14.39 -3.73
CA VAL A 4 8.21 13.92 -4.96
C VAL A 4 8.77 15.14 -5.71
N ASP A 5 10.01 15.07 -6.14
CA ASP A 5 10.68 16.15 -6.84
C ASP A 5 11.40 15.64 -8.10
N ASN A 6 10.96 16.09 -9.26
CA ASN A 6 11.53 15.77 -10.58
C ASN A 6 11.90 14.29 -10.76
N LEU A 7 11.02 13.40 -10.27
CA LEU A 7 11.29 11.97 -10.17
C LEU A 7 11.17 11.30 -11.54
N LYS A 8 12.28 10.68 -11.99
CA LYS A 8 12.28 9.89 -13.22
C LYS A 8 12.90 8.52 -13.00
N LYS A 9 12.34 7.53 -13.68
CA LYS A 9 12.93 6.21 -13.79
C LYS A 9 13.05 5.80 -15.25
N ILE A 10 14.27 5.40 -15.62
CA ILE A 10 14.63 4.94 -16.96
C ILE A 10 15.19 3.52 -16.84
N TYR A 11 14.71 2.59 -17.64
CA TYR A 11 15.26 1.25 -17.82
C TYR A 11 15.68 1.08 -19.28
N ASP A 12 16.93 0.74 -19.52
CA ASP A 12 17.48 0.47 -20.85
C ASP A 12 17.11 1.57 -21.86
N GLY A 13 17.20 2.83 -21.44
CA GLY A 13 16.87 3.99 -22.27
C GLY A 13 15.38 4.32 -22.37
N ASN A 14 14.50 3.48 -21.83
CA ASN A 14 13.06 3.71 -21.84
C ASN A 14 12.61 4.45 -20.58
N LEU A 15 11.95 5.58 -20.74
CA LEU A 15 11.38 6.37 -19.65
C LEU A 15 10.09 5.69 -19.15
N VAL A 16 10.14 5.12 -17.94
CA VAL A 16 9.02 4.37 -17.35
C VAL A 16 8.23 5.23 -16.37
N LEU A 17 8.87 6.23 -15.75
CA LEU A 17 8.23 7.15 -14.82
C LEU A 17 8.77 8.57 -15.02
N ASP A 18 7.87 9.56 -15.10
CA ASP A 18 8.19 10.98 -15.25
C ASP A 18 7.20 11.82 -14.45
N LEU A 19 7.55 12.10 -13.20
CA LEU A 19 6.73 12.85 -12.26
C LEU A 19 7.41 14.17 -11.92
N PRO A 20 6.89 15.32 -12.39
CA PRO A 20 7.54 16.62 -12.18
C PRO A 20 7.59 17.01 -10.69
N GLY A 21 6.54 16.70 -9.95
CA GLY A 21 6.48 16.90 -8.51
C GLY A 21 5.06 16.88 -7.99
N PHE A 22 4.87 16.29 -6.83
CA PHE A 22 3.63 16.37 -6.06
C PHE A 22 3.89 16.04 -4.58
N GLU A 23 2.91 16.33 -3.76
CA GLU A 23 2.99 16.11 -2.31
C GLU A 23 1.79 15.28 -1.84
N ILE A 24 2.03 14.42 -0.83
CA ILE A 24 1.00 13.70 -0.11
C ILE A 24 1.08 14.14 1.35
N PRO A 25 0.09 14.88 1.86
CA PRO A 25 0.04 15.28 3.27
C PRO A 25 0.01 14.08 4.22
N MET A 26 0.57 14.23 5.42
CA MET A 26 0.43 13.21 6.46
C MET A 26 -1.04 13.04 6.85
N GLY A 27 -1.43 11.79 7.11
CA GLY A 27 -2.81 11.43 7.46
C GLY A 27 -3.78 11.40 6.27
N GLN A 28 -3.31 11.65 5.04
CA GLN A 28 -4.13 11.52 3.85
C GLN A 28 -4.23 10.07 3.39
N SER A 29 -5.44 9.65 3.01
CA SER A 29 -5.64 8.43 2.25
C SER A 29 -5.51 8.73 0.76
N PHE A 30 -4.51 8.12 0.11
CA PHE A 30 -4.08 8.39 -1.25
C PHE A 30 -4.24 7.16 -2.13
N GLY A 31 -5.03 7.27 -3.17
CA GLY A 31 -5.25 6.25 -4.17
C GLY A 31 -4.40 6.49 -5.43
N LEU A 32 -3.71 5.47 -5.89
CA LEU A 32 -2.94 5.48 -7.12
C LEU A 32 -3.60 4.55 -8.13
N VAL A 33 -4.27 5.10 -9.14
CA VAL A 33 -5.04 4.33 -10.12
C VAL A 33 -4.38 4.38 -11.49
N GLY A 34 -4.49 3.28 -12.24
CA GLY A 34 -3.98 3.17 -13.59
C GLY A 34 -3.88 1.72 -14.05
N ASN A 35 -3.82 1.51 -15.33
CA ASN A 35 -3.69 0.18 -15.93
C ASN A 35 -2.39 -0.53 -15.53
N ASN A 36 -2.32 -1.82 -15.81
CA ASN A 36 -1.08 -2.57 -15.65
C ASN A 36 0.02 -1.95 -16.55
N GLY A 37 1.21 -1.74 -15.96
CA GLY A 37 2.30 -1.04 -16.65
C GLY A 37 2.23 0.50 -16.60
N ALA A 38 1.24 1.11 -15.93
CA ALA A 38 1.14 2.56 -15.81
C ALA A 38 2.26 3.20 -14.96
N GLY A 39 3.04 2.41 -14.20
CA GLY A 39 4.14 2.89 -13.36
C GLY A 39 3.84 2.89 -11.86
N LYS A 40 2.69 2.37 -11.40
CA LYS A 40 2.28 2.35 -9.98
C LYS A 40 3.30 1.64 -9.08
N THR A 41 3.61 0.38 -9.38
CA THR A 41 4.61 -0.41 -8.63
C THR A 41 6.00 0.21 -8.72
N THR A 42 6.37 0.80 -9.86
CA THR A 42 7.65 1.52 -10.00
C THR A 42 7.71 2.71 -9.05
N PHE A 43 6.64 3.49 -8.94
CA PHE A 43 6.57 4.60 -7.99
C PHE A 43 6.68 4.12 -6.54
N PHE A 44 5.95 3.07 -6.16
CA PHE A 44 6.05 2.51 -4.81
C PHE A 44 7.44 1.91 -4.52
N SER A 45 8.06 1.27 -5.52
CA SER A 45 9.43 0.75 -5.38
C SER A 45 10.46 1.86 -5.15
N LEU A 46 10.29 3.03 -5.80
CA LEU A 46 11.12 4.22 -5.56
C LEU A 46 10.86 4.83 -4.18
N LEU A 47 9.60 4.90 -3.75
CA LEU A 47 9.21 5.41 -2.43
C LEU A 47 9.78 4.54 -1.29
N LEU A 48 9.95 3.26 -1.53
CA LEU A 48 10.44 2.28 -0.55
C LEU A 48 11.94 1.97 -0.72
N ASP A 49 12.65 2.73 -1.58
CA ASP A 49 14.07 2.54 -1.85
C ASP A 49 14.44 1.11 -2.27
N LEU A 50 13.52 0.42 -2.95
CA LEU A 50 13.78 -0.89 -3.55
C LEU A 50 14.50 -0.78 -4.89
N ILE A 51 14.40 0.38 -5.53
CA ILE A 51 15.10 0.75 -6.77
C ILE A 51 15.54 2.22 -6.68
N GLU A 52 16.67 2.55 -7.30
CA GLU A 52 17.16 3.93 -7.34
C GLU A 52 16.46 4.76 -8.42
N PRO A 53 16.16 6.04 -8.18
CA PRO A 53 15.69 6.96 -9.21
C PRO A 53 16.80 7.25 -10.24
N SER A 54 16.41 7.44 -11.51
CA SER A 54 17.34 7.91 -12.55
C SER A 54 17.58 9.43 -12.44
N GLN A 55 16.58 10.14 -11.92
CA GLN A 55 16.64 11.59 -11.64
C GLN A 55 15.65 11.92 -10.53
N GLY A 56 15.92 13.01 -9.80
CA GLY A 56 15.05 13.49 -8.74
C GLY A 56 15.16 12.67 -7.46
N PHE A 57 14.23 12.87 -6.55
CA PHE A 57 14.19 12.17 -5.27
C PHE A 57 12.77 12.12 -4.68
N ILE A 58 12.61 11.28 -3.67
CA ILE A 58 11.43 11.27 -2.80
C ILE A 58 11.87 11.55 -1.38
N LYS A 59 11.13 12.42 -0.69
CA LYS A 59 11.20 12.58 0.76
C LYS A 59 10.01 11.91 1.40
N ASN A 60 10.24 11.21 2.50
CA ASN A 60 9.22 10.69 3.38
C ASN A 60 9.45 11.28 4.79
N ASN A 61 8.58 12.21 5.20
CA ASN A 61 8.69 12.96 6.45
C ASN A 61 10.07 13.61 6.63
N GLU A 62 10.47 14.45 5.67
CA GLU A 62 11.76 15.16 5.57
C GLU A 62 13.00 14.28 5.29
N VAL A 63 12.85 12.97 5.31
CA VAL A 63 13.94 12.03 5.02
C VAL A 63 13.97 11.71 3.52
N ILE A 64 15.08 11.96 2.84
CA ILE A 64 15.29 11.52 1.45
C ILE A 64 15.50 10.00 1.49
N VAL A 65 14.58 9.25 0.88
CA VAL A 65 14.47 7.80 1.09
C VAL A 65 15.70 7.00 0.65
N ASN A 66 16.38 7.41 -0.41
CA ASN A 66 17.61 6.76 -0.90
C ASN A 66 18.92 7.32 -0.30
N LYS A 67 18.83 8.12 0.76
CA LYS A 67 20.00 8.69 1.45
C LYS A 67 20.06 8.35 2.94
N ASN A 68 18.93 8.00 3.53
CA ASN A 68 18.82 7.72 4.97
C ASN A 68 17.68 6.71 5.19
N GLU A 69 17.84 5.82 6.15
CA GLU A 69 16.91 4.72 6.45
C GLU A 69 15.89 5.03 7.56
N ASP A 70 15.95 6.22 8.18
CA ASP A 70 15.09 6.58 9.33
C ASP A 70 13.59 6.44 9.02
N TRP A 71 13.19 6.64 7.75
CA TRP A 71 11.82 6.47 7.29
C TRP A 71 11.29 5.03 7.46
N LYS A 72 12.16 4.02 7.50
CA LYS A 72 11.78 2.61 7.70
C LYS A 72 11.15 2.37 9.09
N SER A 73 11.50 3.21 10.07
CA SER A 73 11.00 3.11 11.44
C SER A 73 9.50 3.38 11.57
N PHE A 74 8.93 4.19 10.67
CA PHE A 74 7.53 4.61 10.70
C PHE A 74 6.75 4.27 9.42
N THR A 75 7.36 3.58 8.47
CA THR A 75 6.76 3.15 7.20
C THR A 75 6.65 1.62 7.16
N THR A 76 5.54 1.13 6.63
CA THR A 76 5.33 -0.29 6.33
C THR A 76 4.80 -0.43 4.93
N ALA A 77 5.05 -1.58 4.30
CA ALA A 77 4.59 -1.83 2.95
C ALA A 77 4.27 -3.31 2.72
N PHE A 78 3.31 -3.55 1.82
CA PHE A 78 3.08 -4.85 1.21
C PHE A 78 2.87 -4.65 -0.29
N LEU A 79 3.85 -5.05 -1.09
CA LEU A 79 3.79 -4.93 -2.55
C LEU A 79 3.28 -6.23 -3.18
N ASP A 80 3.83 -7.36 -2.78
CA ASP A 80 3.39 -8.68 -3.23
C ASP A 80 3.84 -9.79 -2.27
N ASP A 81 3.42 -11.03 -2.57
CA ASP A 81 3.66 -12.18 -1.70
C ASP A 81 5.14 -12.58 -1.61
N SER A 82 6.02 -12.13 -2.53
CA SER A 82 7.45 -12.46 -2.52
C SER A 82 8.19 -11.79 -1.35
N PHE A 83 7.61 -10.74 -0.77
CA PHE A 83 8.15 -10.08 0.42
C PHE A 83 7.81 -10.81 1.73
N LEU A 84 6.97 -11.86 1.69
CA LEU A 84 6.66 -12.65 2.88
C LEU A 84 7.78 -13.65 3.20
N ILE A 85 8.05 -13.86 4.49
CA ILE A 85 8.96 -14.90 4.93
C ILE A 85 8.21 -16.23 4.91
N GLY A 86 8.16 -16.87 3.76
CA GLY A 86 7.34 -18.04 3.49
C GLY A 86 7.61 -19.27 4.35
N TYR A 87 8.74 -19.35 5.04
CA TYR A 87 9.15 -20.45 5.93
C TYR A 87 8.71 -20.26 7.39
N LEU A 88 8.07 -19.15 7.72
CA LEU A 88 7.46 -18.93 9.02
C LEU A 88 5.98 -19.34 8.97
N THR A 89 5.44 -19.73 10.12
CA THR A 89 3.98 -19.76 10.33
C THR A 89 3.46 -18.34 10.41
N CYS A 90 2.15 -18.17 10.33
CA CYS A 90 1.56 -16.83 10.39
C CYS A 90 1.85 -16.13 11.72
N GLU A 91 1.72 -16.86 12.82
CA GLU A 91 2.01 -16.34 14.15
C GLU A 91 3.47 -15.96 14.32
N GLU A 92 4.41 -16.82 13.88
CA GLU A 92 5.85 -16.51 13.91
C GLU A 92 6.17 -15.25 13.11
N TYR A 93 5.55 -15.07 11.94
CA TYR A 93 5.72 -13.89 11.10
C TYR A 93 5.19 -12.63 11.79
N PHE A 94 4.00 -12.69 12.38
CA PHE A 94 3.44 -11.55 13.11
C PHE A 94 4.25 -11.20 14.37
N TYR A 95 4.73 -12.20 15.10
CA TYR A 95 5.62 -11.96 16.26
C TYR A 95 6.95 -11.35 15.84
N PHE A 96 7.52 -11.82 14.74
CA PHE A 96 8.73 -11.23 14.17
C PHE A 96 8.55 -9.76 13.82
N LEU A 97 7.45 -9.42 13.12
CA LEU A 97 7.13 -8.03 12.82
C LEU A 97 6.89 -7.19 14.07
N GLY A 98 6.23 -7.77 15.08
CA GLY A 98 6.00 -7.13 16.37
C GLY A 98 7.32 -6.81 17.10
N GLU A 99 8.26 -7.74 17.11
CA GLU A 99 9.58 -7.55 17.71
C GLU A 99 10.34 -6.40 17.06
N LEU A 100 10.31 -6.29 15.73
CA LEU A 100 10.88 -5.15 14.99
C LEU A 100 10.25 -3.80 15.38
N ARG A 101 9.07 -3.81 15.97
CA ARG A 101 8.31 -2.63 16.43
C ARG A 101 8.24 -2.51 17.96
N ASN A 102 9.11 -3.24 18.69
CA ASN A 102 9.18 -3.28 20.15
C ASN A 102 7.85 -3.68 20.81
N GLN A 103 7.07 -4.56 20.17
CA GLN A 103 5.85 -5.12 20.71
C GLN A 103 6.07 -6.53 21.27
N THR A 104 5.40 -6.82 22.37
CA THR A 104 5.42 -8.16 22.98
C THR A 104 4.49 -9.11 22.23
N LYS A 105 4.68 -10.42 22.39
CA LYS A 105 3.77 -11.44 21.84
C LYS A 105 2.33 -11.24 22.30
N GLN A 106 2.13 -10.93 23.57
CA GLN A 106 0.79 -10.65 24.10
C GLN A 106 0.10 -9.49 23.38
N GLN A 107 0.84 -8.39 23.13
CA GLN A 107 0.29 -7.25 22.37
C GLN A 107 -0.06 -7.63 20.94
N ILE A 108 0.73 -8.50 20.32
CA ILE A 108 0.42 -9.01 18.97
C ILE A 108 -0.79 -9.93 19.00
N ASP A 109 -0.94 -10.81 20.00
CA ASP A 109 -2.12 -11.66 20.11
C ASP A 109 -3.40 -10.84 20.29
N GLU A 110 -3.38 -9.82 21.14
CA GLU A 110 -4.49 -8.88 21.34
C GLU A 110 -4.80 -8.11 20.03
N PHE A 111 -3.77 -7.65 19.32
CA PHE A 111 -3.92 -6.99 18.02
C PHE A 111 -4.58 -7.92 16.99
N LEU A 112 -4.13 -9.16 16.85
CA LEU A 112 -4.64 -10.12 15.87
C LEU A 112 -6.11 -10.50 16.11
N GLN A 113 -6.58 -10.46 17.35
CA GLN A 113 -7.99 -10.72 17.68
C GLN A 113 -8.94 -9.72 16.99
N ASN A 114 -8.50 -8.48 16.78
CA ASN A 114 -9.30 -7.46 16.08
C ASN A 114 -9.53 -7.80 14.57
N TYR A 115 -8.75 -8.72 14.03
CA TYR A 115 -8.81 -9.13 12.63
C TYR A 115 -9.28 -10.57 12.44
N ALA A 116 -9.80 -11.23 13.48
CA ALA A 116 -10.26 -12.63 13.43
C ALA A 116 -11.28 -12.87 12.31
N ASP A 117 -12.24 -11.97 12.13
CA ASP A 117 -13.23 -12.03 11.07
C ASP A 117 -12.60 -11.91 9.67
N PHE A 118 -11.56 -11.08 9.52
CA PHE A 118 -10.84 -10.93 8.26
C PHE A 118 -10.07 -12.20 7.90
N PHE A 119 -9.51 -12.87 8.89
CA PHE A 119 -8.82 -14.15 8.73
C PHE A 119 -9.75 -15.34 8.48
N ASN A 120 -11.04 -15.22 8.81
CA ASN A 120 -12.07 -16.23 8.54
C ASN A 120 -11.72 -17.64 9.08
N ASN A 121 -11.04 -17.74 10.21
CA ASN A 121 -10.53 -18.97 10.81
C ASN A 121 -9.60 -19.81 9.89
N GLU A 122 -9.03 -19.21 8.83
CA GLU A 122 -8.20 -19.92 7.86
C GLU A 122 -6.68 -19.73 8.08
N ILE A 123 -6.29 -18.79 8.93
CA ILE A 123 -4.90 -18.33 9.08
C ILE A 123 -4.36 -18.68 10.46
N LEU A 124 -4.92 -18.09 11.50
CA LEU A 124 -4.43 -18.29 12.87
C LEU A 124 -4.76 -19.69 13.41
N GLY A 125 -3.85 -20.26 14.21
CA GLY A 125 -4.00 -21.58 14.83
C GLY A 125 -3.88 -22.76 13.86
N LYS A 126 -3.42 -22.56 12.62
CA LYS A 126 -3.34 -23.63 11.61
C LYS A 126 -1.98 -24.34 11.55
N ASN A 127 -0.96 -23.81 12.19
CA ASN A 127 0.38 -24.35 12.21
C ASN A 127 0.91 -24.71 10.79
N LYS A 128 0.60 -23.83 9.81
CA LYS A 128 1.04 -23.95 8.42
C LYS A 128 2.04 -22.86 8.11
N TYR A 129 3.01 -23.16 7.25
CA TYR A 129 3.90 -22.16 6.71
C TYR A 129 3.15 -21.20 5.77
N ILE A 130 3.57 -19.94 5.74
CA ILE A 130 2.94 -18.92 4.87
C ILE A 130 2.98 -19.36 3.40
N ARG A 131 4.06 -19.98 2.93
CA ARG A 131 4.17 -20.48 1.54
C ARG A 131 3.12 -21.54 1.18
N ASP A 132 2.57 -22.25 2.16
CA ASP A 132 1.60 -23.34 1.97
C ASP A 132 0.14 -22.83 2.03
N LEU A 133 -0.06 -21.52 2.24
CA LEU A 133 -1.35 -20.86 2.19
C LEU A 133 -1.77 -20.56 0.74
N SER A 134 -3.09 -20.40 0.54
CA SER A 134 -3.60 -19.81 -0.71
C SER A 134 -3.07 -18.38 -0.92
N LYS A 135 -2.99 -17.92 -2.16
CA LYS A 135 -2.56 -16.55 -2.49
C LYS A 135 -3.39 -15.48 -1.76
N GLY A 136 -4.70 -15.68 -1.64
CA GLY A 136 -5.56 -14.78 -0.88
C GLY A 136 -5.20 -14.73 0.61
N ASN A 137 -4.88 -15.88 1.22
CA ASN A 137 -4.49 -15.93 2.63
C ASN A 137 -3.07 -15.38 2.85
N GLN A 138 -2.12 -15.61 1.94
CA GLN A 138 -0.81 -14.96 1.95
C GLN A 138 -0.97 -13.44 1.94
N LYS A 139 -1.83 -12.92 1.06
CA LYS A 139 -2.13 -11.49 0.97
C LYS A 139 -2.76 -10.95 2.26
N LYS A 140 -3.72 -11.66 2.87
CA LYS A 140 -4.29 -11.27 4.18
C LYS A 140 -3.19 -11.14 5.25
N VAL A 141 -2.27 -12.11 5.31
CA VAL A 141 -1.12 -12.08 6.25
C VAL A 141 -0.24 -10.86 5.98
N GLY A 142 0.15 -10.63 4.73
CA GLY A 142 0.97 -9.48 4.35
C GLY A 142 0.33 -8.15 4.73
N ILE A 143 -0.93 -7.95 4.35
CA ILE A 143 -1.66 -6.70 4.63
C ILE A 143 -1.78 -6.46 6.14
N ILE A 144 -2.23 -7.44 6.93
CA ILE A 144 -2.36 -7.26 8.39
C ILE A 144 -0.99 -7.05 9.04
N GLY A 145 0.06 -7.70 8.54
CA GLY A 145 1.43 -7.46 8.98
C GLY A 145 1.85 -6.00 8.86
N THR A 146 1.38 -5.27 7.82
CA THR A 146 1.70 -3.84 7.68
C THR A 146 1.06 -2.95 8.74
N LEU A 147 0.04 -3.41 9.44
CA LEU A 147 -0.67 -2.62 10.45
C LEU A 147 -0.02 -2.70 11.83
N ILE A 148 0.92 -3.64 12.02
CA ILE A 148 1.60 -3.86 13.32
C ILE A 148 2.46 -2.63 13.63
N GLY A 149 2.38 -2.16 14.88
CA GLY A 149 3.20 -1.07 15.40
C GLY A 149 2.66 0.34 15.07
N ASN A 150 1.43 0.46 14.59
CA ASN A 150 0.79 1.75 14.28
C ASN A 150 1.67 2.65 13.40
N PRO A 151 2.04 2.21 12.18
CA PRO A 151 2.91 2.98 11.30
C PRO A 151 2.28 4.31 10.89
N LYS A 152 3.11 5.32 10.63
CA LYS A 152 2.65 6.63 10.13
C LYS A 152 2.39 6.61 8.62
N VAL A 153 3.01 5.67 7.90
CA VAL A 153 2.85 5.49 6.45
C VAL A 153 2.66 4.01 6.16
N ILE A 154 1.61 3.69 5.41
CA ILE A 154 1.33 2.34 4.92
C ILE A 154 1.24 2.40 3.40
N VAL A 155 1.96 1.51 2.72
CA VAL A 155 1.95 1.37 1.26
C VAL A 155 1.44 -0.02 0.89
N LEU A 156 0.37 -0.08 0.11
CA LEU A 156 -0.26 -1.33 -0.34
C LEU A 156 -0.38 -1.32 -1.87
N ASP A 157 0.29 -2.26 -2.54
CA ASP A 157 0.19 -2.41 -3.99
C ASP A 157 -0.84 -3.49 -4.34
N GLU A 158 -1.89 -3.11 -5.06
CA GLU A 158 -2.99 -3.97 -5.50
C GLU A 158 -3.57 -4.86 -4.36
N PRO A 159 -3.94 -4.31 -3.18
CA PRO A 159 -4.32 -5.11 -2.03
C PRO A 159 -5.61 -5.91 -2.22
N PHE A 160 -6.48 -5.50 -3.14
CA PHE A 160 -7.77 -6.17 -3.41
C PHE A 160 -7.68 -7.32 -4.42
N ALA A 161 -6.59 -7.38 -5.19
CA ALA A 161 -6.40 -8.42 -6.20
C ALA A 161 -6.34 -9.82 -5.56
N ASN A 162 -6.96 -10.82 -6.20
CA ASN A 162 -6.99 -12.23 -5.75
C ASN A 162 -7.69 -12.47 -4.39
N LEU A 163 -8.50 -11.53 -3.92
CA LEU A 163 -9.38 -11.71 -2.76
C LEU A 163 -10.82 -11.96 -3.23
N ASP A 164 -11.53 -12.81 -2.50
CA ASP A 164 -12.97 -13.01 -2.71
C ASP A 164 -13.76 -11.73 -2.33
N PRO A 165 -15.00 -11.55 -2.87
CA PRO A 165 -15.78 -10.34 -2.65
C PRO A 165 -16.02 -10.02 -1.18
N THR A 166 -16.24 -11.02 -0.34
CA THR A 166 -16.48 -10.83 1.10
C THR A 166 -15.24 -10.30 1.79
N THR A 167 -14.07 -10.85 1.45
CA THR A 167 -12.77 -10.40 1.96
C THR A 167 -12.46 -8.98 1.48
N GLN A 168 -12.76 -8.64 0.22
CA GLN A 168 -12.59 -7.26 -0.29
C GLN A 168 -13.43 -6.26 0.50
N ILE A 169 -14.69 -6.57 0.80
CA ILE A 169 -15.57 -5.70 1.62
C ILE A 169 -14.99 -5.50 3.03
N ARG A 170 -14.50 -6.58 3.65
CA ARG A 170 -13.88 -6.50 4.98
C ARG A 170 -12.59 -5.66 4.94
N LEU A 171 -11.76 -5.86 3.92
CA LEU A 171 -10.54 -5.07 3.74
C LEU A 171 -10.84 -3.59 3.55
N LYS A 172 -11.81 -3.22 2.73
CA LYS A 172 -12.25 -1.82 2.56
C LYS A 172 -12.62 -1.20 3.91
N LYS A 173 -13.39 -1.90 4.74
CA LYS A 173 -13.76 -1.41 6.08
C LYS A 173 -12.53 -1.18 6.97
N ILE A 174 -11.57 -2.10 6.97
CA ILE A 174 -10.32 -1.97 7.73
C ILE A 174 -9.56 -0.73 7.26
N LEU A 175 -9.31 -0.61 5.95
CA LEU A 175 -8.55 0.50 5.39
C LEU A 175 -9.26 1.85 5.57
N ARG A 176 -10.59 1.87 5.45
CA ARG A 176 -11.38 3.07 5.69
C ARG A 176 -11.31 3.52 7.15
N ASN A 177 -11.43 2.58 8.10
CA ASN A 177 -11.26 2.90 9.52
C ASN A 177 -9.89 3.51 9.81
N ILE A 178 -8.82 2.99 9.21
CA ILE A 178 -7.46 3.55 9.35
C ILE A 178 -7.40 4.96 8.75
N ALA A 179 -7.92 5.16 7.55
CA ALA A 179 -7.95 6.45 6.86
C ALA A 179 -8.71 7.53 7.65
N ASP A 180 -9.80 7.15 8.30
CA ASP A 180 -10.66 8.08 9.07
C ASP A 180 -9.99 8.59 10.34
N THR A 181 -9.01 7.86 10.89
CA THR A 181 -8.24 8.34 12.06
C THR A 181 -7.37 9.55 11.74
N LYS A 182 -6.98 9.74 10.48
CA LYS A 182 -6.02 10.75 10.00
C LYS A 182 -4.64 10.69 10.68
N GLN A 183 -4.34 9.59 11.37
CA GLN A 183 -3.05 9.38 12.04
C GLN A 183 -2.03 8.71 11.11
N THR A 184 -2.52 7.95 10.13
CA THR A 184 -1.71 7.18 9.17
C THR A 184 -1.95 7.69 7.76
N THR A 185 -0.87 7.92 7.03
CA THR A 185 -0.92 8.16 5.57
C THR A 185 -1.03 6.81 4.89
N LEU A 186 -2.14 6.58 4.20
CA LEU A 186 -2.42 5.32 3.52
C LEU A 186 -2.26 5.51 2.01
N LEU A 187 -1.32 4.80 1.40
CA LEU A 187 -1.13 4.77 -0.05
C LEU A 187 -1.59 3.41 -0.57
N VAL A 188 -2.55 3.43 -1.47
CA VAL A 188 -3.09 2.20 -2.08
C VAL A 188 -3.08 2.33 -3.59
N SER A 189 -2.46 1.38 -4.29
CA SER A 189 -2.61 1.28 -5.74
C SER A 189 -3.76 0.35 -6.11
N SER A 190 -4.38 0.61 -7.24
CA SER A 190 -5.32 -0.32 -7.87
C SER A 190 -5.46 -0.04 -9.37
N HIS A 191 -5.80 -1.07 -10.14
CA HIS A 191 -6.34 -0.92 -11.48
C HIS A 191 -7.88 -0.81 -11.47
N ASP A 192 -8.53 -1.04 -10.31
CA ASP A 192 -9.97 -0.89 -10.10
C ASP A 192 -10.25 0.41 -9.33
N LEU A 193 -10.91 1.35 -10.01
CA LEU A 193 -11.29 2.65 -9.46
C LEU A 193 -12.26 2.52 -8.27
N ASN A 194 -13.17 1.54 -8.30
CA ASN A 194 -14.20 1.34 -7.28
C ASN A 194 -13.59 1.16 -5.88
N HIS A 195 -12.60 0.25 -5.78
CA HIS A 195 -11.97 -0.02 -4.50
C HIS A 195 -11.24 1.21 -3.97
N THR A 196 -10.57 1.93 -4.86
CA THR A 196 -9.75 3.08 -4.50
C THR A 196 -10.59 4.29 -4.11
N PHE A 197 -11.70 4.54 -4.83
CA PHE A 197 -12.61 5.66 -4.56
C PHE A 197 -13.23 5.59 -3.17
N GLU A 198 -13.63 4.40 -2.73
CA GLU A 198 -14.28 4.22 -1.42
C GLU A 198 -13.34 4.46 -0.23
N ILE A 199 -12.03 4.26 -0.40
CA ILE A 199 -11.07 4.31 0.71
C ILE A 199 -10.15 5.53 0.70
N SER A 200 -10.11 6.30 -0.40
CA SER A 200 -9.14 7.40 -0.58
C SER A 200 -9.80 8.76 -0.48
N ASP A 201 -9.09 9.72 0.11
CA ASP A 201 -9.47 11.14 0.09
C ASP A 201 -9.04 11.81 -1.23
N ARG A 202 -7.97 11.30 -1.85
CA ARG A 202 -7.40 11.82 -3.09
C ARG A 202 -6.98 10.66 -3.98
N ILE A 203 -7.27 10.78 -5.27
CA ILE A 203 -6.89 9.80 -6.29
C ILE A 203 -6.01 10.48 -7.33
N VAL A 204 -4.88 9.85 -7.60
CA VAL A 204 -3.99 10.23 -8.70
C VAL A 204 -3.98 9.13 -9.75
N CYS A 205 -4.24 9.52 -10.98
CA CYS A 205 -4.35 8.60 -12.10
C CYS A 205 -3.04 8.61 -12.90
N PHE A 206 -2.47 7.41 -13.05
CA PHE A 206 -1.25 7.21 -13.84
C PHE A 206 -1.56 6.61 -15.19
N GLU A 207 -0.90 7.14 -16.22
CA GLU A 207 -0.81 6.54 -17.55
C GLU A 207 0.61 6.69 -18.08
N LYS A 208 1.22 5.59 -18.54
CA LYS A 208 2.57 5.55 -19.11
C LYS A 208 3.60 6.35 -18.31
N GLY A 209 3.57 6.17 -16.99
CA GLY A 209 4.52 6.79 -16.06
C GLY A 209 4.27 8.27 -15.75
N LYS A 210 3.14 8.83 -16.15
CA LYS A 210 2.79 10.22 -15.92
C LYS A 210 1.48 10.35 -15.14
N ILE A 211 1.34 11.45 -14.41
CA ILE A 211 0.07 11.83 -13.81
C ILE A 211 -0.79 12.46 -14.91
N ILE A 212 -1.96 11.88 -15.15
CA ILE A 212 -2.96 12.40 -16.09
C ILE A 212 -4.12 13.09 -15.40
N LYS A 213 -4.37 12.75 -14.14
CA LYS A 213 -5.39 13.39 -13.31
C LYS A 213 -5.03 13.30 -11.84
N ASP A 214 -5.40 14.32 -11.10
CA ASP A 214 -5.23 14.43 -9.65
C ASP A 214 -6.50 15.04 -9.07
N ILE A 215 -7.20 14.30 -8.21
CA ILE A 215 -8.54 14.66 -7.76
C ILE A 215 -8.73 14.43 -6.26
N ASN A 216 -9.52 15.31 -5.67
CA ASN A 216 -10.08 15.13 -4.35
C ASN A 216 -11.41 14.37 -4.48
N THR A 217 -11.55 13.20 -3.87
CA THR A 217 -12.75 12.35 -4.00
C THR A 217 -14.03 13.01 -3.48
N LYS A 218 -13.93 14.05 -2.65
CA LYS A 218 -15.08 14.81 -2.15
C LYS A 218 -15.69 15.77 -3.19
N GLU A 219 -14.96 16.05 -4.26
CA GLU A 219 -15.34 17.01 -5.29
C GLU A 219 -15.92 16.35 -6.54
N TYR A 220 -15.82 15.01 -6.63
CA TYR A 220 -16.25 14.24 -7.79
C TYR A 220 -17.15 13.08 -7.36
N SER A 221 -18.17 12.79 -8.17
CA SER A 221 -18.92 11.54 -8.05
C SER A 221 -18.14 10.37 -8.66
N PHE A 222 -18.51 9.16 -8.28
CA PHE A 222 -17.91 7.96 -8.86
C PHE A 222 -18.18 7.85 -10.37
N GLU A 223 -19.39 8.24 -10.80
CA GLU A 223 -19.82 8.25 -12.20
C GLU A 223 -18.96 9.20 -13.05
N GLU A 224 -18.69 10.41 -12.56
CA GLU A 224 -17.83 11.37 -13.25
C GLU A 224 -16.41 10.86 -13.45
N LEU A 225 -15.89 10.15 -12.44
CA LEU A 225 -14.56 9.53 -12.54
C LEU A 225 -14.55 8.36 -13.51
N THR A 226 -15.56 7.50 -13.46
CA THR A 226 -15.68 6.36 -14.38
C THR A 226 -15.76 6.85 -15.82
N ALA A 227 -16.59 7.87 -16.10
CA ALA A 227 -16.69 8.47 -17.42
C ALA A 227 -15.36 9.05 -17.93
N PHE A 228 -14.54 9.61 -17.03
CA PHE A 228 -13.19 10.06 -17.41
C PHE A 228 -12.29 8.90 -17.83
N PHE A 229 -12.31 7.79 -17.08
CA PHE A 229 -11.50 6.61 -17.40
C PHE A 229 -11.94 5.92 -18.69
N ASP A 230 -13.23 5.84 -18.96
CA ASP A 230 -13.77 5.24 -20.20
C ASP A 230 -13.35 5.99 -21.48
N VAL A 231 -13.00 7.28 -21.35
CA VAL A 231 -12.55 8.11 -22.50
C VAL A 231 -11.04 8.09 -22.68
N VAL A 232 -10.27 7.88 -21.60
CA VAL A 232 -8.80 8.05 -21.59
C VAL A 232 -8.06 6.72 -21.66
N VAL A 233 -8.72 5.62 -21.35
CA VAL A 233 -8.18 4.25 -21.26
C VAL A 233 -8.79 3.36 -22.33
#